data_3e850e8f42da79a0e215f823aa5fdc04
#
_entry.id   3e850e8f42da79a0e215f823aa5fdc04
#
_cell.length_a   1.000
_cell.length_b   1.000
_cell.length_c   1.000
_cell.angle_alpha   90.00
_cell.angle_beta   90.00
_cell.angle_gamma   90.00
#
_symmetry.space_group_name_H-M   'P 1'
#
loop_
_entity.id
_entity.type
_entity.pdbx_description
1 polymer ?
#
loop_
_entity_poly.entity_id
_entity_poly.type
_entity_poly.pdbx_seq_one_letter_code
_entity_poly.pdbx_strand_id
1 'polypeptide(L)'
;MNRQTKKEIRRLAVKILVAVLALGLAFWGYAFVYRGKTEPPAKYPVTNQDAAVYSLRGQIQMLSQQEELNTFAFEGRKKEKEYGTYIIPGLRYTRTFLNAEGTKQAVCTSMTPQGLAVTDEYVLVSAYCHTEKHNSVIYVINKETHRFIKEVVLPGLPHVGGLAYDQEHDMLWYSSNTNGIAQAISIKMDVLRDYNYADNHMPVQVNQTCSLYGIVRDSFMTFYKGCLYVGCFNKYTESTIARYAVDSKGDLVNTFNEELGMMFEMAVPLDYSTISEQAQGMAFYNDKLLLSHSFGILPSRIVFYEQSDKRL
;
A
#
# COMPACT_ATOMS: atom_id res chain seq x y z
N MET A 1 23.27 -17.14 59.02
CA MET A 1 22.09 -17.32 58.12
C MET A 1 22.06 -18.76 57.62
N ASN A 2 21.00 -19.49 57.98
CA ASN A 2 20.84 -20.90 57.70
C ASN A 2 20.75 -21.15 56.19
N ARG A 3 21.20 -22.33 55.73
CA ARG A 3 21.20 -22.76 54.29
C ARG A 3 19.79 -22.71 53.66
N GLN A 4 18.78 -22.95 54.49
CA GLN A 4 17.36 -22.92 54.12
C GLN A 4 16.89 -21.48 53.86
N THR A 5 17.22 -20.53 54.71
CA THR A 5 16.90 -19.10 54.55
C THR A 5 17.56 -18.50 53.31
N LYS A 6 18.81 -18.88 52.97
CA LYS A 6 19.45 -18.48 51.71
C LYS A 6 18.72 -19.00 50.48
N LYS A 7 18.16 -20.22 50.53
CA LYS A 7 17.42 -20.83 49.43
C LYS A 7 16.08 -20.15 49.19
N GLU A 8 15.40 -19.76 50.28
CA GLU A 8 14.12 -19.03 50.21
C GLU A 8 14.27 -17.61 49.67
N ILE A 9 15.30 -16.87 50.15
CA ILE A 9 15.64 -15.55 49.66
C ILE A 9 15.96 -15.60 48.14
N ARG A 10 16.72 -16.60 47.72
CA ARG A 10 17.05 -16.78 46.29
C ARG A 10 15.79 -17.09 45.44
N ARG A 11 14.89 -17.90 45.96
CA ARG A 11 13.58 -18.19 45.27
C ARG A 11 12.69 -16.95 45.19
N LEU A 12 12.67 -16.15 46.28
CA LEU A 12 11.92 -14.91 46.28
C LEU A 12 12.49 -13.87 45.30
N ALA A 13 13.82 -13.74 45.27
CA ALA A 13 14.51 -12.84 44.34
C ALA A 13 14.25 -13.23 42.88
N VAL A 14 14.24 -14.54 42.55
CA VAL A 14 13.88 -15.01 41.19
C VAL A 14 12.42 -14.72 40.84
N LYS A 15 11.49 -14.91 41.80
CA LYS A 15 10.08 -14.58 41.56
C LYS A 15 9.86 -13.08 41.30
N ILE A 16 10.55 -12.24 42.07
CA ILE A 16 10.48 -10.77 41.89
C ILE A 16 11.08 -10.39 40.54
N LEU A 17 12.23 -10.96 40.15
CA LEU A 17 12.84 -10.71 38.85
C LEU A 17 11.92 -11.10 37.70
N VAL A 18 11.29 -12.27 37.76
CA VAL A 18 10.33 -12.74 36.73
C VAL A 18 9.12 -11.81 36.68
N ALA A 19 8.58 -11.37 37.83
CA ALA A 19 7.46 -10.43 37.86
C ALA A 19 7.83 -9.08 37.26
N VAL A 20 9.01 -8.55 37.56
CA VAL A 20 9.50 -7.28 36.98
C VAL A 20 9.70 -7.40 35.46
N LEU A 21 10.25 -8.52 34.99
CA LEU A 21 10.39 -8.77 33.54
C LEU A 21 9.03 -8.90 32.83
N ALA A 22 8.08 -9.60 33.46
CA ALA A 22 6.73 -9.72 32.90
C ALA A 22 5.99 -8.37 32.83
N LEU A 23 6.12 -7.54 33.89
CA LEU A 23 5.59 -6.18 33.90
C LEU A 23 6.26 -5.28 32.86
N GLY A 24 7.58 -5.40 32.72
CA GLY A 24 8.34 -4.69 31.69
C GLY A 24 7.90 -5.05 30.26
N LEU A 25 7.70 -6.33 29.99
CA LEU A 25 7.18 -6.81 28.69
C LEU A 25 5.74 -6.36 28.45
N ALA A 26 4.88 -6.43 29.45
CA ALA A 26 3.50 -5.95 29.37
C ALA A 26 3.44 -4.43 29.11
N PHE A 27 4.26 -3.65 29.83
CA PHE A 27 4.39 -2.21 29.62
C PHE A 27 4.94 -1.87 28.24
N TRP A 28 5.94 -2.62 27.77
CA TRP A 28 6.51 -2.43 26.45
C TRP A 28 5.50 -2.78 25.33
N GLY A 29 4.75 -3.89 25.49
CA GLY A 29 3.66 -4.27 24.60
C GLY A 29 2.53 -3.21 24.58
N TYR A 30 2.12 -2.72 25.74
CA TYR A 30 1.16 -1.63 25.87
C TYR A 30 1.66 -0.35 25.21
N ALA A 31 2.92 0.05 25.50
CA ALA A 31 3.52 1.24 24.90
C ALA A 31 3.65 1.11 23.37
N PHE A 32 3.97 -0.08 22.86
CA PHE A 32 4.03 -0.35 21.42
C PHE A 32 2.65 -0.21 20.76
N VAL A 33 1.61 -0.80 21.35
CA VAL A 33 0.22 -0.70 20.85
C VAL A 33 -0.30 0.73 20.99
N TYR A 34 0.03 1.42 22.08
CA TYR A 34 -0.43 2.79 22.34
C TYR A 34 0.30 3.82 21.49
N ARG A 35 1.62 3.65 21.25
CA ARG A 35 2.39 4.49 20.32
C ARG A 35 1.85 4.43 18.89
N GLY A 36 1.29 3.30 18.47
CA GLY A 36 0.65 3.18 17.17
C GLY A 36 -0.63 4.02 17.02
N LYS A 37 -1.24 4.45 18.14
CA LYS A 37 -2.50 5.23 18.16
C LYS A 37 -2.30 6.72 18.47
N THR A 38 -1.10 7.14 18.85
CA THR A 38 -0.80 8.54 19.12
C THR A 38 -0.13 9.17 17.91
N GLU A 39 -0.66 10.31 17.49
CA GLU A 39 -0.03 11.09 16.43
C GLU A 39 1.31 11.65 16.91
N PRO A 40 2.41 11.38 16.19
CA PRO A 40 3.66 12.04 16.49
C PRO A 40 3.54 13.55 16.24
N PRO A 41 4.34 14.39 16.90
CA PRO A 41 4.33 15.83 16.64
C PRO A 41 4.66 16.11 15.18
N ALA A 42 4.00 17.13 14.61
CA ALA A 42 4.28 17.58 13.26
C ALA A 42 5.76 17.97 13.12
N LYS A 43 6.38 17.51 12.07
CA LYS A 43 7.67 18.03 11.59
C LYS A 43 7.41 18.98 10.44
N TYR A 44 8.35 19.89 10.23
CA TYR A 44 8.29 20.76 9.05
C TYR A 44 8.19 19.93 7.75
N PRO A 45 7.64 20.51 6.68
CA PRO A 45 7.60 19.86 5.38
C PRO A 45 8.97 19.30 5.03
N VAL A 46 9.00 18.02 4.74
CA VAL A 46 10.23 17.31 4.42
C VAL A 46 10.68 17.74 3.05
N THR A 47 11.94 18.11 2.91
CA THR A 47 12.50 18.43 1.60
C THR A 47 12.85 17.14 0.85
N ASN A 48 13.00 17.21 -0.48
CA ASN A 48 13.47 16.09 -1.30
C ASN A 48 14.91 15.62 -0.94
N GLN A 49 15.55 16.26 0.03
CA GLN A 49 16.91 15.97 0.48
C GLN A 49 16.92 15.18 1.81
N ASP A 50 15.77 14.97 2.44
CA ASP A 50 15.69 14.19 3.66
C ASP A 50 16.01 12.73 3.34
N ALA A 51 17.03 12.23 3.96
CA ALA A 51 17.65 10.94 3.65
C ALA A 51 16.69 9.77 3.84
N ALA A 52 16.65 8.87 2.89
CA ALA A 52 16.15 7.52 3.08
C ALA A 52 16.91 6.85 4.23
N VAL A 53 16.23 5.97 4.99
CA VAL A 53 16.83 5.19 6.08
C VAL A 53 17.94 4.28 5.56
N TYR A 54 17.87 3.86 4.30
CA TYR A 54 18.84 3.01 3.63
C TYR A 54 19.59 3.76 2.55
N SER A 55 20.91 3.60 2.50
CA SER A 55 21.71 4.18 1.42
C SER A 55 21.42 3.49 0.09
N LEU A 56 21.51 4.24 -1.00
CA LEU A 56 21.39 3.69 -2.35
C LEU A 56 22.36 2.51 -2.60
N ARG A 57 23.58 2.62 -2.09
CA ARG A 57 24.57 1.54 -2.16
C ARG A 57 24.09 0.25 -1.49
N GLY A 58 23.47 0.35 -0.32
CA GLY A 58 22.89 -0.80 0.38
C GLY A 58 21.73 -1.44 -0.40
N GLN A 59 20.88 -0.63 -1.02
CA GLN A 59 19.79 -1.11 -1.87
C GLN A 59 20.31 -1.85 -3.10
N ILE A 60 21.30 -1.28 -3.80
CA ILE A 60 21.96 -1.92 -4.96
C ILE A 60 22.61 -3.24 -4.56
N GLN A 61 23.30 -3.27 -3.42
CA GLN A 61 23.93 -4.49 -2.90
C GLN A 61 22.91 -5.58 -2.58
N MET A 62 21.75 -5.23 -2.05
CA MET A 62 20.66 -6.20 -1.81
C MET A 62 20.08 -6.72 -3.13
N LEU A 63 19.81 -5.84 -4.11
CA LEU A 63 19.30 -6.23 -5.41
C LEU A 63 20.30 -7.11 -6.18
N SER A 64 21.59 -6.87 -6.07
CA SER A 64 22.63 -7.66 -6.75
C SER A 64 22.69 -9.13 -6.30
N GLN A 65 22.09 -9.48 -5.19
CA GLN A 65 21.92 -10.87 -4.74
C GLN A 65 20.80 -11.62 -5.48
N GLN A 66 19.98 -10.88 -6.23
CA GLN A 66 18.87 -11.41 -7.03
C GLN A 66 19.14 -11.10 -8.50
N GLU A 67 19.81 -12.02 -9.19
CA GLU A 67 20.36 -11.80 -10.54
C GLU A 67 19.30 -11.35 -11.54
N GLU A 68 18.16 -12.01 -11.59
CA GLU A 68 17.07 -11.68 -12.51
C GLU A 68 16.47 -10.30 -12.19
N LEU A 69 16.17 -10.03 -10.94
CA LEU A 69 15.63 -8.73 -10.50
C LEU A 69 16.64 -7.61 -10.70
N ASN A 70 17.92 -7.87 -10.44
CA ASN A 70 19.00 -6.92 -10.67
C ASN A 70 19.13 -6.58 -12.16
N THR A 71 19.03 -7.57 -13.04
CA THR A 71 19.04 -7.37 -14.49
C THR A 71 17.88 -6.47 -14.92
N PHE A 72 16.66 -6.76 -14.48
CA PHE A 72 15.50 -5.94 -14.81
C PHE A 72 15.57 -4.52 -14.25
N ALA A 73 16.03 -4.37 -13.01
CA ALA A 73 16.15 -3.07 -12.37
C ALA A 73 17.18 -2.17 -13.07
N PHE A 74 18.17 -2.77 -13.74
CA PHE A 74 19.31 -2.06 -14.30
C PHE A 74 19.45 -2.17 -15.82
N GLU A 75 18.52 -2.85 -16.48
CA GLU A 75 18.51 -3.00 -17.93
C GLU A 75 18.53 -1.63 -18.65
N GLY A 76 19.50 -1.45 -19.55
CA GLY A 76 19.66 -0.22 -20.33
C GLY A 76 20.16 1.01 -19.55
N ARG A 77 20.48 0.89 -18.26
CA ARG A 77 20.95 2.00 -17.42
C ARG A 77 22.42 1.88 -17.07
N LYS A 78 23.11 3.00 -17.15
CA LYS A 78 24.52 3.09 -16.78
C LYS A 78 24.69 3.44 -15.32
N LYS A 79 24.54 2.45 -14.42
CA LYS A 79 24.98 2.52 -13.02
C LYS A 79 24.54 3.74 -12.16
N GLU A 80 25.06 3.77 -10.96
CA GLU A 80 24.78 4.58 -9.78
C GLU A 80 24.42 6.07 -9.97
N LYS A 81 24.75 6.69 -11.09
CA LYS A 81 24.44 8.09 -11.37
C LYS A 81 23.01 8.30 -11.93
N GLU A 82 22.40 7.24 -12.45
CA GLU A 82 21.07 7.30 -13.07
C GLU A 82 19.96 6.81 -12.12
N TYR A 83 20.35 6.28 -10.96
CA TYR A 83 19.39 5.86 -9.92
C TYR A 83 19.26 6.97 -8.90
N GLY A 84 18.14 7.63 -8.91
CA GLY A 84 17.72 8.42 -7.80
C GLY A 84 16.86 7.58 -6.86
N THR A 85 16.87 7.91 -5.60
CA THR A 85 15.85 7.47 -4.67
C THR A 85 14.65 8.38 -4.80
N TYR A 86 13.45 7.77 -4.75
CA TYR A 86 12.21 8.52 -4.63
C TYR A 86 11.90 8.65 -3.15
N ILE A 87 11.96 9.87 -2.64
CA ILE A 87 11.64 10.16 -1.26
C ILE A 87 10.15 10.49 -1.19
N ILE A 88 9.41 9.86 -0.29
CA ILE A 88 8.05 10.22 0.04
C ILE A 88 8.12 11.31 1.10
N PRO A 89 8.02 12.58 0.73
CA PRO A 89 8.10 13.66 1.69
C PRO A 89 6.82 13.74 2.50
N GLY A 90 6.96 14.15 3.73
CA GLY A 90 5.80 14.57 4.48
C GLY A 90 4.96 13.50 5.13
N LEU A 91 5.40 12.26 5.30
CA LEU A 91 4.65 11.26 6.09
C LEU A 91 4.26 11.79 7.49
N ARG A 92 5.02 12.72 8.03
CA ARG A 92 4.76 13.41 9.30
C ARG A 92 4.33 14.87 9.11
N TYR A 93 4.02 15.27 7.89
CA TYR A 93 3.50 16.59 7.54
C TYR A 93 2.77 16.51 6.21
N THR A 94 1.66 15.81 6.17
CA THR A 94 0.84 15.69 4.96
C THR A 94 -0.37 16.60 5.06
N ARG A 95 -0.54 17.47 4.09
CA ARG A 95 -1.76 18.30 3.97
C ARG A 95 -2.91 17.39 3.54
N THR A 96 -4.01 17.47 4.25
CA THR A 96 -5.19 16.64 4.00
C THR A 96 -6.42 17.29 4.63
N PHE A 97 -7.55 16.59 4.70
CA PHE A 97 -8.75 17.03 5.38
C PHE A 97 -9.05 16.14 6.59
N LEU A 98 -9.73 16.70 7.61
CA LEU A 98 -10.33 15.90 8.67
C LEU A 98 -11.52 15.14 8.10
N ASN A 99 -11.48 13.81 8.19
CA ASN A 99 -12.52 12.97 7.63
C ASN A 99 -13.94 13.26 8.19
N ALA A 100 -14.03 13.52 9.48
CA ALA A 100 -15.30 13.81 10.15
C ALA A 100 -15.95 15.13 9.66
N GLU A 101 -15.14 16.07 9.16
CA GLU A 101 -15.59 17.40 8.76
C GLU A 101 -15.42 17.63 7.24
N GLY A 102 -15.05 16.58 6.49
CA GLY A 102 -15.00 16.51 5.04
C GLY A 102 -14.06 17.49 4.33
N THR A 103 -14.23 18.77 4.55
CA THR A 103 -13.48 19.85 3.87
C THR A 103 -12.59 20.68 4.79
N LYS A 104 -12.56 20.36 6.09
CA LYS A 104 -11.68 21.06 7.01
C LYS A 104 -10.23 20.68 6.82
N GLN A 105 -9.44 21.63 6.42
CA GLN A 105 -8.01 21.45 6.19
C GLN A 105 -7.28 21.05 7.48
N ALA A 106 -6.35 20.11 7.34
CA ALA A 106 -5.57 19.56 8.43
C ALA A 106 -4.18 19.15 7.96
N VAL A 107 -3.32 18.86 8.92
CA VAL A 107 -2.01 18.22 8.70
C VAL A 107 -2.01 16.89 9.41
N CYS A 108 -1.84 15.81 8.66
CA CYS A 108 -1.63 14.48 9.22
C CYS A 108 -0.14 14.25 9.49
N THR A 109 0.17 13.69 10.66
CA THR A 109 1.53 13.39 11.11
C THR A 109 1.82 11.88 11.19
N SER A 110 0.88 11.06 10.73
CA SER A 110 0.92 9.59 10.84
C SER A 110 0.51 8.88 9.56
N MET A 111 0.88 9.42 8.39
CA MET A 111 0.63 8.76 7.12
C MET A 111 1.48 7.51 6.98
N THR A 112 0.84 6.42 6.53
CA THR A 112 1.47 5.12 6.27
C THR A 112 1.36 4.80 4.78
N PRO A 113 2.48 4.76 4.04
CA PRO A 113 2.46 4.42 2.61
C PRO A 113 2.06 2.96 2.40
N GLN A 114 1.36 2.71 1.29
CA GLN A 114 0.80 1.41 0.96
C GLN A 114 1.06 1.00 -0.50
N GLY A 115 0.24 1.47 -1.43
CA GLY A 115 0.28 1.11 -2.84
C GLY A 115 1.27 1.95 -3.64
N LEU A 116 1.72 1.39 -4.76
CA LEU A 116 2.64 2.02 -5.69
C LEU A 116 2.13 1.82 -7.12
N ALA A 117 2.09 2.90 -7.90
CA ALA A 117 1.89 2.86 -9.34
C ALA A 117 2.90 3.77 -10.05
N VAL A 118 3.28 3.40 -11.26
CA VAL A 118 4.22 4.17 -12.07
C VAL A 118 3.57 4.47 -13.41
N THR A 119 3.59 5.74 -13.78
CA THR A 119 3.16 6.22 -15.09
C THR A 119 4.37 6.63 -15.93
N ASP A 120 4.17 7.20 -17.09
CA ASP A 120 5.28 7.76 -17.87
C ASP A 120 5.92 8.97 -17.17
N GLU A 121 5.12 9.78 -16.45
CA GLU A 121 5.56 11.04 -15.83
C GLU A 121 5.78 10.94 -14.31
N TYR A 122 5.06 10.03 -13.64
CA TYR A 122 4.96 10.03 -12.18
C TYR A 122 5.28 8.69 -11.55
N VAL A 123 5.81 8.76 -10.34
CA VAL A 123 5.73 7.69 -9.33
C VAL A 123 4.65 8.12 -8.32
N LEU A 124 3.62 7.31 -8.21
CA LEU A 124 2.45 7.55 -7.37
C LEU A 124 2.49 6.61 -6.17
N VAL A 125 2.35 7.16 -4.97
CA VAL A 125 2.35 6.37 -3.73
C VAL A 125 1.12 6.71 -2.92
N SER A 126 0.27 5.74 -2.66
CA SER A 126 -0.88 5.92 -1.79
C SER A 126 -0.49 5.81 -0.31
N ALA A 127 -1.20 6.53 0.55
CA ALA A 127 -1.01 6.45 1.99
C ALA A 127 -2.32 6.71 2.74
N TYR A 128 -2.49 6.01 3.86
CA TYR A 128 -3.62 6.23 4.77
C TYR A 128 -3.16 6.81 6.10
N CYS A 129 -4.06 7.48 6.80
CA CYS A 129 -3.81 7.98 8.15
C CYS A 129 -3.90 6.84 9.16
N HIS A 130 -2.79 6.50 9.83
CA HIS A 130 -2.75 5.43 10.83
C HIS A 130 -3.70 5.64 12.01
N THR A 131 -4.03 6.89 12.34
CA THR A 131 -4.96 7.24 13.42
C THR A 131 -6.41 7.36 12.95
N GLU A 132 -6.68 7.12 11.66
CA GLU A 132 -8.02 7.16 11.05
C GLU A 132 -8.77 8.49 11.22
N LYS A 133 -8.05 9.60 11.41
CA LYS A 133 -8.65 10.93 11.56
C LYS A 133 -8.69 11.73 10.26
N HIS A 134 -7.74 11.46 9.37
CA HIS A 134 -7.49 12.26 8.19
C HIS A 134 -7.69 11.45 6.93
N ASN A 135 -8.23 12.08 5.90
CA ASN A 135 -8.39 11.47 4.60
C ASN A 135 -7.09 10.89 4.07
N SER A 136 -7.19 9.76 3.38
CA SER A 136 -6.07 9.13 2.68
C SER A 136 -5.59 10.00 1.52
N VAL A 137 -4.36 9.80 1.08
CA VAL A 137 -3.74 10.62 0.03
C VAL A 137 -2.99 9.77 -0.99
N ILE A 138 -2.72 10.37 -2.16
CA ILE A 138 -1.74 9.89 -3.12
C ILE A 138 -0.66 10.96 -3.24
N TYR A 139 0.59 10.57 -3.00
CA TYR A 139 1.77 11.42 -3.27
C TYR A 139 2.14 11.31 -4.73
N VAL A 140 2.26 12.44 -5.41
CA VAL A 140 2.68 12.55 -6.80
C VAL A 140 4.13 13.00 -6.83
N ILE A 141 5.00 12.16 -7.36
CA ILE A 141 6.44 12.38 -7.47
C ILE A 141 6.81 12.36 -8.95
N ASN A 142 7.54 13.37 -9.42
CA ASN A 142 8.03 13.39 -10.80
C ASN A 142 9.04 12.24 -11.01
N LYS A 143 8.82 11.43 -12.04
CA LYS A 143 9.61 10.23 -12.32
C LYS A 143 11.03 10.54 -12.77
N GLU A 144 11.23 11.60 -13.53
CA GLU A 144 12.53 11.99 -14.07
C GLU A 144 13.38 12.74 -13.04
N THR A 145 12.79 13.74 -12.39
CA THR A 145 13.51 14.61 -11.45
C THR A 145 13.51 14.08 -10.02
N HIS A 146 12.73 13.05 -9.71
CA HIS A 146 12.49 12.45 -8.39
C HIS A 146 11.93 13.43 -7.35
N ARG A 147 11.38 14.56 -7.78
CA ARG A 147 10.87 15.59 -6.90
C ARG A 147 9.41 15.38 -6.60
N PHE A 148 9.07 15.56 -5.35
CA PHE A 148 7.68 15.66 -4.92
C PHE A 148 6.98 16.83 -5.59
N ILE A 149 5.80 16.61 -6.13
CA ILE A 149 4.97 17.62 -6.77
C ILE A 149 3.85 18.04 -5.83
N LYS A 150 3.04 17.11 -5.38
CA LYS A 150 1.85 17.36 -4.56
C LYS A 150 1.31 16.11 -3.89
N GLU A 151 0.46 16.29 -2.91
CA GLU A 151 -0.48 15.31 -2.42
C GLU A 151 -1.86 15.52 -3.06
N VAL A 152 -2.51 14.43 -3.44
CA VAL A 152 -3.90 14.38 -3.89
C VAL A 152 -4.71 13.74 -2.79
N VAL A 153 -5.67 14.46 -2.21
CA VAL A 153 -6.47 13.97 -1.09
C VAL A 153 -7.64 13.16 -1.62
N LEU A 154 -7.78 11.93 -1.14
CA LEU A 154 -8.84 11.01 -1.50
C LEU A 154 -10.10 11.23 -0.63
N PRO A 155 -11.29 10.87 -1.12
CA PRO A 155 -12.49 10.81 -0.27
C PRO A 155 -12.34 9.75 0.82
N GLY A 156 -12.65 10.11 2.05
CA GLY A 156 -12.73 9.17 3.17
C GLY A 156 -11.39 8.62 3.68
N LEU A 157 -11.46 7.43 4.26
CA LEU A 157 -10.36 6.74 4.93
C LEU A 157 -10.02 5.38 4.28
N PRO A 158 -9.99 5.24 2.94
CA PRO A 158 -9.61 3.95 2.35
C PRO A 158 -8.19 3.56 2.77
N HIS A 159 -7.96 2.26 2.99
CA HIS A 159 -6.63 1.75 3.37
C HIS A 159 -5.62 1.87 2.22
N VAL A 160 -6.10 1.97 0.98
CA VAL A 160 -5.36 2.22 -0.27
C VAL A 160 -4.17 1.27 -0.50
N GLY A 161 -4.32 0.00 -0.12
CA GLY A 161 -3.28 -1.02 -0.31
C GLY A 161 -2.97 -1.29 -1.80
N GLY A 162 -4.00 -1.27 -2.64
CA GLY A 162 -3.89 -1.38 -4.09
C GLY A 162 -3.81 0.00 -4.75
N LEU A 163 -2.88 0.15 -5.70
CA LEU A 163 -2.79 1.28 -6.61
C LEU A 163 -2.35 0.76 -7.98
N ALA A 164 -3.10 1.08 -9.05
CA ALA A 164 -2.81 0.61 -10.39
C ALA A 164 -3.04 1.71 -11.42
N TYR A 165 -2.14 1.85 -12.38
CA TYR A 165 -2.29 2.76 -13.50
C TYR A 165 -2.71 1.98 -14.74
N ASP A 166 -3.86 2.35 -15.27
CA ASP A 166 -4.37 1.93 -16.58
C ASP A 166 -3.86 2.91 -17.64
N GLN A 167 -2.84 2.48 -18.34
CA GLN A 167 -2.20 3.28 -19.39
C GLN A 167 -3.05 3.38 -20.67
N GLU A 168 -4.01 2.46 -20.87
CA GLU A 168 -4.85 2.43 -22.06
C GLU A 168 -5.93 3.53 -22.03
N HIS A 169 -6.40 3.86 -20.81
CA HIS A 169 -7.47 4.84 -20.59
C HIS A 169 -7.02 6.07 -19.80
N ASP A 170 -5.72 6.19 -19.47
CA ASP A 170 -5.16 7.24 -18.61
C ASP A 170 -5.90 7.37 -17.28
N MET A 171 -6.07 6.22 -16.59
CA MET A 171 -6.89 6.07 -15.39
C MET A 171 -6.05 5.53 -14.24
N LEU A 172 -6.24 6.08 -13.04
CA LEU A 172 -5.63 5.57 -11.81
C LEU A 172 -6.70 4.86 -10.97
N TRP A 173 -6.44 3.60 -10.63
CA TRP A 173 -7.27 2.79 -9.75
C TRP A 173 -6.67 2.72 -8.35
N TYR A 174 -7.51 2.79 -7.31
CA TYR A 174 -7.09 2.54 -5.94
C TYR A 174 -8.11 1.69 -5.18
N SER A 175 -7.60 0.94 -4.19
CA SER A 175 -8.42 0.07 -3.34
C SER A 175 -9.16 0.84 -2.26
N SER A 176 -10.38 0.41 -2.00
CA SER A 176 -11.25 0.93 -0.94
C SER A 176 -12.11 -0.19 -0.35
N ASN A 177 -12.80 0.12 0.71
CA ASN A 177 -13.73 -0.81 1.35
C ASN A 177 -14.90 -0.05 1.95
N THR A 178 -16.11 -0.53 1.69
CA THR A 178 -17.30 -0.01 2.35
C THR A 178 -18.07 -1.16 2.97
N ASN A 179 -18.31 -1.12 4.27
CA ASN A 179 -19.04 -2.13 5.02
C ASN A 179 -18.48 -3.57 4.85
N GLY A 180 -17.17 -3.70 4.69
CA GLY A 180 -16.50 -4.99 4.49
C GLY A 180 -16.54 -5.52 3.04
N ILE A 181 -17.06 -4.74 2.10
CA ILE A 181 -17.07 -5.08 0.68
C ILE A 181 -15.89 -4.37 -0.02
N ALA A 182 -15.05 -5.12 -0.68
CA ALA A 182 -13.94 -4.59 -1.47
C ALA A 182 -14.44 -3.72 -2.63
N GLN A 183 -13.78 -2.59 -2.87
CA GLN A 183 -14.13 -1.65 -3.92
C GLN A 183 -12.88 -1.17 -4.66
N ALA A 184 -12.96 -1.12 -5.98
CA ALA A 184 -12.00 -0.39 -6.80
C ALA A 184 -12.60 0.97 -7.17
N ILE A 185 -11.81 2.02 -6.97
CA ILE A 185 -12.20 3.39 -7.28
C ILE A 185 -11.23 3.95 -8.30
N SER A 186 -11.74 4.60 -9.35
CA SER A 186 -10.90 5.21 -10.38
C SER A 186 -10.91 6.73 -10.34
N ILE A 187 -9.79 7.30 -10.74
CA ILE A 187 -9.58 8.74 -10.95
C ILE A 187 -9.00 8.92 -12.35
N LYS A 188 -9.56 9.81 -13.14
CA LYS A 188 -8.95 10.22 -14.41
C LYS A 188 -7.64 10.96 -14.15
N MET A 189 -6.62 10.67 -14.92
CA MET A 189 -5.31 11.27 -14.71
C MET A 189 -5.27 12.76 -14.99
N ASP A 190 -6.14 13.29 -15.87
CA ASP A 190 -6.33 14.74 -16.04
C ASP A 190 -6.83 15.40 -14.76
N VAL A 191 -7.85 14.81 -14.11
CA VAL A 191 -8.36 15.28 -12.81
C VAL A 191 -7.27 15.25 -11.74
N LEU A 192 -6.45 14.19 -11.72
CA LEU A 192 -5.32 14.08 -10.80
C LEU A 192 -4.25 15.14 -11.09
N ARG A 193 -3.93 15.39 -12.38
CA ARG A 193 -2.96 16.43 -12.79
C ARG A 193 -3.43 17.83 -12.40
N ASP A 194 -4.71 18.12 -12.57
CA ASP A 194 -5.29 19.45 -12.28
C ASP A 194 -5.57 19.67 -10.80
N TYR A 195 -5.62 18.60 -9.99
CA TYR A 195 -5.91 18.72 -8.56
C TYR A 195 -4.88 19.59 -7.83
N ASN A 196 -5.38 20.58 -7.09
CA ASN A 196 -4.59 21.44 -6.21
C ASN A 196 -5.27 21.54 -4.83
N TYR A 197 -4.62 21.01 -3.81
CA TYR A 197 -5.14 21.03 -2.45
C TYR A 197 -5.53 22.44 -1.96
N ALA A 198 -4.73 23.45 -2.30
CA ALA A 198 -4.96 24.83 -1.85
C ALA A 198 -6.17 25.50 -2.51
N ASP A 199 -6.48 25.09 -3.75
CA ASP A 199 -7.55 25.73 -4.54
C ASP A 199 -8.85 24.93 -4.49
N ASN A 200 -8.76 23.59 -4.49
CA ASN A 200 -9.94 22.73 -4.53
C ASN A 200 -10.75 22.72 -3.23
N HIS A 201 -10.11 22.84 -2.07
CA HIS A 201 -10.72 22.78 -0.74
C HIS A 201 -11.62 21.55 -0.50
N MET A 202 -11.43 20.48 -1.27
CA MET A 202 -12.17 19.23 -1.19
C MET A 202 -11.31 18.05 -1.68
N PRO A 203 -11.66 16.80 -1.32
CA PRO A 203 -11.04 15.62 -1.91
C PRO A 203 -11.17 15.61 -3.43
N VAL A 204 -10.28 14.86 -4.08
CA VAL A 204 -10.30 14.69 -5.53
C VAL A 204 -11.62 14.06 -6.00
N GLN A 205 -12.10 14.50 -7.17
CA GLN A 205 -13.26 13.90 -7.80
C GLN A 205 -12.90 12.51 -8.35
N VAL A 206 -13.69 11.50 -8.00
CA VAL A 206 -13.55 10.14 -8.53
C VAL A 206 -14.39 9.96 -9.79
N ASN A 207 -13.95 9.06 -10.68
CA ASN A 207 -14.67 8.73 -11.91
C ASN A 207 -15.69 7.59 -11.67
N GLN A 208 -15.24 6.47 -11.13
CA GLN A 208 -16.08 5.32 -10.81
C GLN A 208 -15.78 4.81 -9.40
N THR A 209 -16.82 4.34 -8.71
CA THR A 209 -16.72 3.51 -7.51
C THR A 209 -17.43 2.20 -7.80
N CYS A 210 -16.70 1.09 -7.86
CA CYS A 210 -17.24 -0.21 -8.20
C CYS A 210 -16.95 -1.23 -7.11
N SER A 211 -17.99 -1.90 -6.61
CA SER A 211 -17.84 -3.03 -5.70
C SER A 211 -17.30 -4.24 -6.46
N LEU A 212 -16.47 -5.04 -5.79
CA LEU A 212 -15.79 -6.20 -6.38
C LEU A 212 -16.42 -7.49 -5.84
N TYR A 213 -17.08 -8.26 -6.72
CA TYR A 213 -17.58 -9.57 -6.36
C TYR A 213 -16.43 -10.59 -6.25
N GLY A 214 -16.54 -11.52 -5.32
CA GLY A 214 -15.66 -12.69 -5.24
C GLY A 214 -14.27 -12.44 -4.63
N ILE A 215 -13.97 -11.23 -4.19
CA ILE A 215 -12.76 -10.95 -3.42
C ILE A 215 -13.12 -10.30 -2.08
N VAL A 216 -12.49 -10.80 -1.00
CA VAL A 216 -12.82 -10.34 0.37
C VAL A 216 -12.16 -9.00 0.68
N ARG A 217 -10.97 -8.78 0.10
CA ARG A 217 -10.16 -7.57 0.29
C ARG A 217 -9.38 -7.28 -0.99
N ASP A 218 -9.24 -6.02 -1.29
CA ASP A 218 -8.44 -5.47 -2.38
C ASP A 218 -7.12 -4.92 -1.85
N SER A 219 -6.26 -5.83 -1.42
CA SER A 219 -5.03 -5.48 -0.69
C SER A 219 -3.93 -4.94 -1.59
N PHE A 220 -3.90 -5.34 -2.84
CA PHE A 220 -2.98 -4.88 -3.88
C PHE A 220 -3.61 -5.06 -5.26
N MET A 221 -3.21 -4.25 -6.23
CA MET A 221 -3.74 -4.31 -7.58
C MET A 221 -2.71 -3.89 -8.64
N THR A 222 -2.95 -4.32 -9.88
CA THR A 222 -2.22 -3.86 -11.06
C THR A 222 -3.13 -3.92 -12.27
N PHE A 223 -2.88 -3.07 -13.27
CA PHE A 223 -3.55 -3.12 -14.56
C PHE A 223 -2.65 -3.81 -15.59
N TYR A 224 -3.22 -4.71 -16.38
CA TYR A 224 -2.50 -5.41 -17.42
C TYR A 224 -3.42 -5.93 -18.51
N LYS A 225 -3.11 -5.63 -19.79
CA LYS A 225 -3.86 -6.10 -20.97
C LYS A 225 -5.38 -5.97 -20.84
N GLY A 226 -5.87 -4.76 -20.62
CA GLY A 226 -7.29 -4.44 -20.54
C GLY A 226 -8.01 -4.95 -19.30
N CYS A 227 -7.30 -5.43 -18.29
CA CYS A 227 -7.89 -5.96 -17.08
C CYS A 227 -7.26 -5.37 -15.81
N LEU A 228 -8.09 -5.16 -14.79
CA LEU A 228 -7.67 -4.87 -13.45
C LEU A 228 -7.52 -6.18 -12.67
N TYR A 229 -6.31 -6.46 -12.23
CA TYR A 229 -5.98 -7.59 -11.35
C TYR A 229 -5.99 -7.10 -9.92
N VAL A 230 -6.74 -7.77 -9.06
CA VAL A 230 -6.90 -7.41 -7.65
C VAL A 230 -6.55 -8.60 -6.78
N GLY A 231 -5.61 -8.42 -5.86
CA GLY A 231 -5.16 -9.46 -4.97
C GLY A 231 -5.59 -9.24 -3.52
N CYS A 232 -5.85 -10.35 -2.83
CA CYS A 232 -6.17 -10.37 -1.42
C CYS A 232 -4.93 -10.78 -0.61
N PHE A 233 -4.60 -10.04 0.43
CA PHE A 233 -3.56 -10.44 1.39
C PHE A 233 -4.11 -11.47 2.36
N ASN A 234 -3.40 -12.58 2.50
CA ASN A 234 -3.61 -13.54 3.56
C ASN A 234 -2.28 -13.83 4.26
N LYS A 235 -2.33 -13.89 5.58
CA LYS A 235 -1.16 -14.03 6.43
C LYS A 235 -0.63 -15.45 6.53
N TYR A 236 -1.52 -16.43 6.50
CA TYR A 236 -1.22 -17.82 6.91
C TYR A 236 -1.58 -18.87 5.89
N THR A 237 -2.40 -18.55 4.92
CA THR A 237 -2.88 -19.50 3.90
C THR A 237 -2.76 -18.90 2.51
N GLU A 238 -2.88 -19.74 1.52
CA GLU A 238 -3.03 -19.31 0.13
C GLU A 238 -4.08 -18.21 0.01
N SER A 239 -3.90 -17.35 -0.95
CA SER A 239 -4.74 -16.22 -1.24
C SER A 239 -5.18 -16.23 -2.70
N THR A 240 -5.87 -15.18 -3.12
CA THR A 240 -6.52 -15.10 -4.42
C THR A 240 -6.15 -13.80 -5.12
N ILE A 241 -5.93 -13.91 -6.44
CA ILE A 241 -6.01 -12.79 -7.37
C ILE A 241 -7.27 -12.98 -8.20
N ALA A 242 -8.07 -11.93 -8.34
CA ALA A 242 -9.23 -11.88 -9.22
C ALA A 242 -8.94 -10.92 -10.38
N ARG A 243 -9.38 -11.26 -11.59
CA ARG A 243 -9.19 -10.48 -12.80
C ARG A 243 -10.52 -9.91 -13.28
N TYR A 244 -10.62 -8.60 -13.40
CA TYR A 244 -11.84 -7.89 -13.79
C TYR A 244 -11.65 -7.21 -15.14
N ALA A 245 -12.66 -7.29 -16.01
CA ALA A 245 -12.64 -6.59 -17.28
C ALA A 245 -12.84 -5.09 -17.10
N VAL A 246 -12.09 -4.32 -17.86
CA VAL A 246 -12.27 -2.88 -18.03
C VAL A 246 -12.84 -2.64 -19.43
N ASP A 247 -13.86 -1.80 -19.54
CA ASP A 247 -14.51 -1.48 -20.81
C ASP A 247 -13.73 -0.43 -21.61
N SER A 248 -14.20 -0.12 -22.82
CA SER A 248 -13.56 0.86 -23.70
C SER A 248 -13.57 2.31 -23.19
N LYS A 249 -14.23 2.59 -22.07
CA LYS A 249 -14.23 3.89 -21.41
C LYS A 249 -13.27 3.94 -20.20
N GLY A 250 -12.66 2.80 -19.87
CA GLY A 250 -11.82 2.66 -18.69
C GLY A 250 -12.60 2.40 -17.40
N ASP A 251 -13.84 1.95 -17.49
CA ASP A 251 -14.67 1.61 -16.35
C ASP A 251 -14.71 0.09 -16.13
N LEU A 252 -14.80 -0.35 -14.88
CA LEU A 252 -15.06 -1.76 -14.56
C LEU A 252 -16.48 -2.13 -15.03
N VAL A 253 -16.55 -3.28 -15.72
CA VAL A 253 -17.82 -3.77 -16.26
C VAL A 253 -18.69 -4.31 -15.13
N ASN A 254 -19.86 -3.68 -14.93
CA ASN A 254 -20.89 -4.19 -14.05
C ASN A 254 -21.63 -5.34 -14.76
N THR A 255 -21.81 -6.44 -14.04
CA THR A 255 -22.44 -7.63 -14.60
C THR A 255 -23.92 -7.72 -14.20
N PHE A 256 -24.76 -8.02 -15.18
CA PHE A 256 -26.15 -8.36 -14.96
C PHE A 256 -26.29 -9.87 -14.79
N ASN A 257 -26.93 -10.33 -13.72
CA ASN A 257 -27.25 -11.74 -13.54
C ASN A 257 -28.65 -12.03 -14.11
N GLU A 258 -28.70 -12.59 -15.31
CA GLU A 258 -29.95 -12.91 -16.03
C GLU A 258 -30.79 -13.95 -15.27
N GLU A 259 -30.18 -14.92 -14.60
CA GLU A 259 -30.89 -15.96 -13.84
C GLU A 259 -31.68 -15.40 -12.65
N LEU A 260 -31.15 -14.36 -12.03
CA LEU A 260 -31.78 -13.70 -10.89
C LEU A 260 -32.56 -12.45 -11.27
N GLY A 261 -32.52 -12.03 -12.55
CA GLY A 261 -33.15 -10.80 -13.04
C GLY A 261 -32.62 -9.53 -12.34
N MET A 262 -31.43 -9.60 -11.74
CA MET A 262 -30.85 -8.52 -10.96
C MET A 262 -29.61 -7.97 -11.66
N MET A 263 -29.52 -6.65 -11.75
CA MET A 263 -28.27 -5.99 -12.08
C MET A 263 -27.43 -5.94 -10.81
N PHE A 264 -26.25 -6.53 -10.85
CA PHE A 264 -25.28 -6.35 -9.79
C PHE A 264 -24.56 -5.01 -9.99
N GLU A 265 -24.63 -4.14 -9.01
CA GLU A 265 -23.75 -2.96 -8.91
C GLU A 265 -22.35 -3.37 -8.51
N MET A 266 -21.84 -4.46 -9.08
CA MET A 266 -20.56 -5.08 -8.75
C MET A 266 -19.90 -5.58 -10.03
N ALA A 267 -18.59 -5.40 -10.13
CA ALA A 267 -17.81 -6.10 -11.13
C ALA A 267 -17.66 -7.58 -10.73
N VAL A 268 -17.96 -8.48 -11.66
CA VAL A 268 -17.74 -9.92 -11.52
C VAL A 268 -16.44 -10.27 -12.22
N PRO A 269 -15.52 -11.00 -11.58
CA PRO A 269 -14.24 -11.33 -12.19
C PRO A 269 -14.40 -12.32 -13.34
N LEU A 270 -13.53 -12.18 -14.32
CA LEU A 270 -13.43 -13.13 -15.44
C LEU A 270 -12.90 -14.48 -14.97
N ASP A 271 -11.97 -14.47 -14.03
CA ASP A 271 -11.35 -15.65 -13.43
C ASP A 271 -10.65 -15.32 -12.12
N TYR A 272 -10.17 -16.39 -11.48
CA TYR A 272 -9.41 -16.35 -10.23
C TYR A 272 -8.13 -17.17 -10.34
N SER A 273 -7.09 -16.73 -9.68
CA SER A 273 -5.84 -17.45 -9.51
C SER A 273 -5.49 -17.58 -8.04
N THR A 274 -5.01 -18.76 -7.64
CA THR A 274 -4.51 -18.99 -6.30
C THR A 274 -3.04 -18.61 -6.23
N ILE A 275 -2.67 -17.87 -5.20
CA ILE A 275 -1.30 -17.43 -4.93
C ILE A 275 -0.87 -17.83 -3.52
N SER A 276 0.43 -17.86 -3.28
CA SER A 276 0.96 -18.12 -1.94
C SER A 276 0.61 -16.98 -0.97
N GLU A 277 0.66 -17.30 0.32
CA GLU A 277 0.42 -16.37 1.41
C GLU A 277 1.38 -15.17 1.42
N GLN A 278 1.01 -14.10 2.13
CA GLN A 278 1.83 -12.91 2.40
C GLN A 278 2.16 -12.05 1.16
N ALA A 279 1.47 -12.23 0.04
CA ALA A 279 1.59 -11.35 -1.10
C ALA A 279 1.03 -9.95 -0.77
N GLN A 280 1.79 -8.90 -1.07
CA GLN A 280 1.47 -7.51 -0.74
C GLN A 280 1.53 -6.57 -1.93
N GLY A 281 1.96 -7.05 -3.09
CA GLY A 281 2.01 -6.27 -4.31
C GLY A 281 2.22 -7.16 -5.51
N MET A 282 1.83 -6.68 -6.68
CA MET A 282 2.02 -7.38 -7.94
C MET A 282 2.36 -6.43 -9.09
N ALA A 283 3.07 -6.96 -10.05
CA ALA A 283 3.36 -6.29 -11.32
C ALA A 283 3.54 -7.35 -12.42
N PHE A 284 3.30 -6.95 -13.66
CA PHE A 284 3.65 -7.76 -14.82
C PHE A 284 4.91 -7.24 -15.50
N TYR A 285 5.78 -8.16 -15.90
CA TYR A 285 6.95 -7.87 -16.72
C TYR A 285 7.21 -9.01 -17.69
N ASN A 286 7.28 -8.73 -18.99
CA ASN A 286 7.46 -9.72 -20.04
C ASN A 286 6.53 -10.94 -19.91
N ASP A 287 5.24 -10.68 -19.70
CA ASP A 287 4.20 -11.67 -19.48
C ASP A 287 4.36 -12.56 -18.22
N LYS A 288 5.33 -12.25 -17.37
CA LYS A 288 5.48 -12.90 -16.06
C LYS A 288 4.80 -12.06 -14.99
N LEU A 289 4.09 -12.69 -14.09
CA LEU A 289 3.56 -12.06 -12.90
C LEU A 289 4.63 -12.08 -11.79
N LEU A 290 4.90 -10.92 -11.23
CA LEU A 290 5.79 -10.74 -10.08
C LEU A 290 4.95 -10.43 -8.85
N LEU A 291 5.13 -11.20 -7.77
CA LEU A 291 4.51 -10.95 -6.48
C LEU A 291 5.55 -10.58 -5.44
N SER A 292 5.34 -9.46 -4.75
CA SER A 292 6.13 -9.11 -3.58
C SER A 292 5.51 -9.71 -2.33
N HIS A 293 6.30 -10.43 -1.56
CA HIS A 293 5.90 -11.05 -0.29
C HIS A 293 6.65 -10.43 0.86
N SER A 294 5.92 -9.98 1.87
CA SER A 294 6.51 -9.40 3.07
C SER A 294 5.59 -9.54 4.26
N PHE A 295 6.11 -10.08 5.36
CA PHE A 295 5.38 -10.13 6.62
C PHE A 295 6.29 -10.26 7.83
N GLY A 296 6.09 -9.42 8.84
CA GLY A 296 6.78 -9.50 10.12
C GLY A 296 8.29 -9.24 10.01
N ILE A 297 9.08 -10.10 10.64
CA ILE A 297 10.55 -10.00 10.70
C ILE A 297 11.26 -10.88 9.66
N LEU A 298 10.51 -11.65 8.87
CA LEU A 298 11.09 -12.49 7.84
C LEU A 298 11.57 -11.65 6.65
N PRO A 299 12.63 -12.08 5.94
CA PRO A 299 13.07 -11.40 4.73
C PRO A 299 11.95 -11.32 3.69
N SER A 300 11.78 -10.14 3.10
CA SER A 300 10.89 -9.96 1.95
C SER A 300 11.44 -10.69 0.73
N ARG A 301 10.55 -11.17 -0.15
CA ARG A 301 10.91 -11.89 -1.37
C ARG A 301 10.06 -11.40 -2.55
N ILE A 302 10.56 -11.57 -3.75
CA ILE A 302 9.79 -11.43 -4.99
C ILE A 302 9.71 -12.81 -5.62
N VAL A 303 8.50 -13.22 -5.99
CA VAL A 303 8.21 -14.52 -6.62
C VAL A 303 7.74 -14.25 -8.03
N PHE A 304 8.31 -14.99 -8.99
CA PHE A 304 7.96 -14.92 -10.40
C PHE A 304 7.05 -16.09 -10.75
N TYR A 305 5.96 -15.80 -11.44
CA TYR A 305 5.03 -16.79 -11.97
C TYR A 305 5.01 -16.70 -13.49
N GLU A 306 5.18 -17.82 -14.17
CA GLU A 306 5.01 -17.90 -15.62
C GLU A 306 3.54 -18.13 -15.96
N GLN A 307 3.03 -17.48 -17.01
CA GLN A 307 1.63 -17.61 -17.44
C GLN A 307 1.24 -19.04 -17.91
N SER A 308 2.22 -19.95 -18.07
CA SER A 308 1.98 -21.35 -18.43
C SER A 308 1.41 -22.21 -17.29
N ASP A 309 1.53 -21.76 -16.06
CA ASP A 309 0.92 -22.43 -14.93
C ASP A 309 -0.58 -22.11 -14.90
N LYS A 310 -1.40 -23.08 -15.28
CA LYS A 310 -2.87 -23.04 -15.20
C LYS A 310 -3.42 -22.77 -13.77
N ARG A 311 -2.55 -22.38 -12.87
CA ARG A 311 -2.84 -21.95 -11.49
C ARG A 311 -2.64 -20.43 -11.30
N LEU A 312 -2.55 -19.71 -12.41
CA LEU A 312 -2.69 -18.25 -12.49
C LEU A 312 -3.82 -17.90 -13.45
#